data_5afb7205bdf1eaac48adb82f64e95822
#
_entry.id   5afb7205bdf1eaac48adb82f64e95822
#
_cell.length_a   1.000
_cell.length_b   1.000
_cell.length_c   1.000
_cell.angle_alpha   90.00
_cell.angle_beta   90.00
_cell.angle_gamma   90.00
#
_symmetry.space_group_name_H-M   'P 1'
#
loop_
_entity.id
_entity.type
_entity.pdbx_description
1 polymer ?
#
loop_
_entity_poly.entity_id
_entity_poly.type
_entity_poly.pdbx_seq_one_letter_code
_entity_poly.pdbx_strand_id
1 'polypeptide(L)'
;MGESSQAGVSTGGSGRLPSFQPYLGCESSDDDDWRMIGRPRNMRRSSVSLLEQQPKMTPRMRSVILCWLMEVCETYAIHRQTFYLAQDYFDRFLLLEKNLKLGAMQLIVLTCLLIASKMEETRPLKIRHLSYVANGIYLVEEFRDMELVILKALRWYIRPDTALTWLKSFLQVLTAEDNSDPMEQQFPKDIYIKITNLLDLCILDVNSLDTPYHGLAASVLCHFVDQELVQQITGVPKDLLQPCVDWMLPFMEALEEFGSEPQKHFPTIKKEDQHNIQTKLDYMTVLCLQSSTRCVSQKRCESARCGLVQTEDLCAWTRTHTSRIFLLMQ
;
A
#
# COMPACT_ATOMS: atom_id res chain seq x y z
N MET A 1 59.26 -41.15 -28.66
CA MET A 1 57.91 -41.07 -29.22
C MET A 1 56.94 -40.86 -28.06
N GLY A 2 56.52 -39.65 -27.84
CA GLY A 2 55.60 -39.30 -26.76
C GLY A 2 55.19 -37.87 -26.98
N GLU A 3 54.05 -37.65 -27.55
CA GLU A 3 53.48 -36.33 -27.80
C GLU A 3 52.87 -35.78 -26.54
N SER A 4 53.30 -34.59 -26.18
CA SER A 4 52.75 -33.74 -25.13
C SER A 4 51.60 -32.92 -25.69
N SER A 5 50.38 -33.15 -25.22
CA SER A 5 49.23 -32.28 -25.46
C SER A 5 49.18 -31.18 -24.42
N GLN A 6 49.33 -29.96 -24.87
CA GLN A 6 49.09 -28.75 -24.10
C GLN A 6 47.60 -28.50 -23.99
N ALA A 7 47.06 -28.41 -22.76
CA ALA A 7 45.74 -27.92 -22.48
C ALA A 7 45.73 -26.39 -22.40
N GLY A 8 45.05 -25.77 -23.33
CA GLY A 8 44.84 -24.32 -23.37
C GLY A 8 43.85 -23.88 -22.28
N VAL A 9 44.28 -22.92 -21.48
CA VAL A 9 43.43 -22.19 -20.51
C VAL A 9 42.62 -21.18 -21.31
N SER A 10 41.32 -21.37 -21.40
CA SER A 10 40.37 -20.37 -21.89
C SER A 10 39.93 -19.48 -20.75
N THR A 11 40.38 -18.27 -20.75
CA THR A 11 39.95 -17.16 -19.91
C THR A 11 38.61 -16.60 -20.39
N GLY A 12 37.73 -16.26 -19.46
CA GLY A 12 36.76 -15.19 -19.62
C GLY A 12 35.39 -15.57 -20.15
N GLY A 13 34.57 -16.15 -19.31
CA GLY A 13 33.11 -16.07 -19.43
C GLY A 13 32.60 -14.93 -18.55
N SER A 14 32.48 -13.73 -19.17
CA SER A 14 31.74 -12.63 -18.57
C SER A 14 30.27 -13.07 -18.38
N GLY A 15 29.91 -13.46 -17.16
CA GLY A 15 28.54 -13.77 -16.78
C GLY A 15 27.71 -12.49 -16.86
N ARG A 16 27.00 -12.33 -17.96
CA ARG A 16 25.90 -11.36 -18.02
C ARG A 16 24.84 -11.84 -17.06
N LEU A 17 24.57 -11.02 -16.03
CA LEU A 17 23.40 -11.14 -15.18
C LEU A 17 22.15 -11.25 -16.06
N PRO A 18 21.14 -12.08 -15.69
CA PRO A 18 19.89 -12.12 -16.39
C PRO A 18 19.28 -10.72 -16.32
N SER A 19 19.17 -10.07 -17.48
CA SER A 19 18.48 -8.80 -17.61
C SER A 19 17.04 -9.01 -17.12
N PHE A 20 16.73 -8.44 -15.96
CA PHE A 20 15.36 -8.28 -15.50
C PHE A 20 14.68 -7.38 -16.54
N GLN A 21 13.90 -7.96 -17.43
CA GLN A 21 13.03 -7.17 -18.30
C GLN A 21 11.89 -6.68 -17.41
N PRO A 22 11.79 -5.36 -17.16
CA PRO A 22 10.59 -4.81 -16.55
C PRO A 22 9.44 -5.12 -17.50
N TYR A 23 8.33 -5.58 -16.95
CA TYR A 23 7.06 -5.81 -17.66
C TYR A 23 6.45 -4.49 -18.17
N LEU A 24 7.19 -3.77 -18.98
CA LEU A 24 6.76 -2.58 -19.71
C LEU A 24 6.64 -2.98 -21.18
N GLY A 25 5.39 -3.23 -21.60
CA GLY A 25 5.02 -3.23 -23.01
C GLY A 25 5.58 -4.38 -23.82
N CYS A 26 5.17 -5.61 -23.53
CA CYS A 26 5.19 -6.67 -24.52
C CYS A 26 3.88 -6.56 -25.32
N GLU A 27 3.97 -6.13 -26.57
CA GLU A 27 2.97 -6.46 -27.57
C GLU A 27 3.03 -7.97 -27.75
N SER A 28 2.11 -8.68 -27.12
CA SER A 28 2.09 -10.11 -27.04
C SER A 28 1.52 -10.73 -28.31
N SER A 29 2.21 -11.74 -28.81
CA SER A 29 1.62 -12.84 -29.57
C SER A 29 0.59 -13.58 -28.71
N ASP A 30 -0.45 -14.09 -29.35
CA ASP A 30 -1.72 -14.62 -28.79
C ASP A 30 -1.63 -15.84 -27.84
N ASP A 31 -0.45 -16.30 -27.42
CA ASP A 31 -0.27 -17.55 -26.65
C ASP A 31 -0.22 -17.40 -25.12
N ASP A 32 -0.26 -16.19 -24.57
CA ASP A 32 -0.19 -15.95 -23.11
C ASP A 32 -1.54 -15.61 -22.45
N ASP A 33 -2.65 -16.00 -23.03
CA ASP A 33 -4.01 -15.57 -22.63
C ASP A 33 -4.45 -16.07 -21.25
N TRP A 34 -3.86 -17.13 -20.71
CA TRP A 34 -4.21 -17.65 -19.38
C TRP A 34 -3.70 -16.76 -18.22
N ARG A 35 -2.62 -16.00 -18.42
CA ARG A 35 -2.10 -15.02 -17.42
C ARG A 35 -2.93 -13.76 -17.36
N MET A 36 -3.74 -13.53 -18.38
CA MET A 36 -4.59 -12.35 -18.51
C MET A 36 -6.04 -12.61 -18.08
N ILE A 37 -6.40 -13.87 -17.76
CA ILE A 37 -7.73 -14.21 -17.26
C ILE A 37 -7.89 -13.56 -15.87
N GLY A 38 -8.70 -12.51 -15.80
CA GLY A 38 -9.04 -11.80 -14.57
C GLY A 38 -8.40 -10.42 -14.39
N ARG A 39 -7.39 -10.03 -15.17
CA ARG A 39 -6.93 -8.63 -15.17
C ARG A 39 -7.96 -7.77 -15.88
N PRO A 40 -8.66 -6.86 -15.20
CA PRO A 40 -9.47 -5.88 -15.89
C PRO A 40 -8.53 -5.00 -16.72
N ARG A 41 -8.53 -5.21 -18.03
CA ARG A 41 -7.61 -4.56 -19.01
C ARG A 41 -7.62 -3.03 -18.98
N ASN A 42 -8.51 -2.37 -18.20
CA ASN A 42 -8.69 -0.91 -18.23
C ASN A 42 -9.12 -0.26 -16.92
N MET A 43 -8.93 -0.90 -15.75
CA MET A 43 -9.24 -0.18 -14.52
C MET A 43 -8.05 0.72 -14.15
N ARG A 44 -7.99 1.89 -14.80
CA ARG A 44 -7.08 2.95 -14.40
C ARG A 44 -7.54 3.46 -13.04
N ARG A 45 -6.74 3.25 -12.01
CA ARG A 45 -6.97 3.88 -10.71
C ARG A 45 -6.83 5.37 -10.91
N SER A 46 -7.75 6.14 -10.35
CA SER A 46 -7.69 7.59 -10.38
C SER A 46 -8.50 8.15 -9.21
N SER A 47 -7.93 9.14 -8.54
CA SER A 47 -8.58 9.87 -7.46
C SER A 47 -9.87 10.53 -7.93
N VAL A 48 -9.85 11.15 -9.09
CA VAL A 48 -11.02 11.78 -9.71
C VAL A 48 -12.10 10.76 -10.01
N SER A 49 -11.74 9.63 -10.66
CA SER A 49 -12.70 8.58 -10.98
C SER A 49 -13.34 7.97 -9.73
N LEU A 50 -12.59 7.79 -8.64
CA LEU A 50 -13.12 7.28 -7.39
C LEU A 50 -14.17 8.25 -6.81
N LEU A 51 -13.87 9.54 -6.76
CA LEU A 51 -14.77 10.56 -6.22
C LEU A 51 -16.03 10.74 -7.10
N GLU A 52 -15.91 10.61 -8.42
CA GLU A 52 -17.05 10.61 -9.34
C GLU A 52 -17.96 9.38 -9.13
N GLN A 53 -17.39 8.18 -8.89
CA GLN A 53 -18.16 6.98 -8.56
C GLN A 53 -18.84 7.08 -7.19
N GLN A 54 -18.19 7.76 -6.24
CA GLN A 54 -18.62 7.90 -4.85
C GLN A 54 -18.86 9.38 -4.47
N PRO A 55 -19.88 10.06 -5.02
CA PRO A 55 -20.05 11.52 -4.86
C PRO A 55 -20.34 11.95 -3.40
N LYS A 56 -20.74 11.03 -2.53
CA LYS A 56 -20.92 11.29 -1.10
C LYS A 56 -19.65 11.08 -0.28
N MET A 57 -18.61 10.51 -0.86
CA MET A 57 -17.33 10.24 -0.20
C MET A 57 -16.36 11.39 -0.43
N THR A 58 -15.78 11.91 0.63
CA THR A 58 -14.70 12.90 0.53
C THR A 58 -13.33 12.21 0.56
N PRO A 59 -12.26 12.82 0.02
CA PRO A 59 -10.89 12.32 0.17
C PRO A 59 -10.55 11.99 1.62
N ARG A 60 -10.89 12.86 2.56
CA ARG A 60 -10.65 12.69 3.98
C ARG A 60 -11.38 11.46 4.55
N MET A 61 -12.61 11.16 4.10
CA MET A 61 -13.33 9.96 4.54
C MET A 61 -12.58 8.68 4.18
N ARG A 62 -12.01 8.60 2.97
CA ARG A 62 -11.18 7.46 2.58
C ARG A 62 -9.95 7.33 3.49
N SER A 63 -9.23 8.43 3.73
CA SER A 63 -8.05 8.43 4.62
C SER A 63 -8.40 7.97 6.03
N VAL A 64 -9.51 8.46 6.60
CA VAL A 64 -10.00 8.05 7.93
C VAL A 64 -10.31 6.55 7.99
N ILE A 65 -11.01 6.03 6.98
CA ILE A 65 -11.37 4.60 6.89
C ILE A 65 -10.10 3.73 6.84
N LEU A 66 -9.12 4.11 6.02
CA LEU A 66 -7.88 3.35 5.89
C LEU A 66 -6.98 3.49 7.13
N CYS A 67 -6.94 4.66 7.76
CA CYS A 67 -6.22 4.86 9.02
C CYS A 67 -6.81 3.97 10.13
N TRP A 68 -8.13 3.95 10.26
CA TRP A 68 -8.80 3.03 11.18
C TRP A 68 -8.55 1.55 10.84
N LEU A 69 -8.50 1.19 9.55
CA LEU A 69 -8.14 -0.17 9.14
C LEU A 69 -6.71 -0.54 9.57
N MET A 70 -5.76 0.42 9.53
CA MET A 70 -4.42 0.23 10.07
C MET A 70 -4.43 -0.08 11.57
N GLU A 71 -5.22 0.66 12.36
CA GLU A 71 -5.37 0.41 13.80
C GLU A 71 -5.94 -0.99 14.08
N VAL A 72 -6.90 -1.43 13.27
CA VAL A 72 -7.44 -2.80 13.35
C VAL A 72 -6.33 -3.82 13.02
N CYS A 73 -5.55 -3.60 11.98
CA CYS A 73 -4.44 -4.48 11.62
C CYS A 73 -3.37 -4.53 12.72
N GLU A 74 -3.04 -3.41 13.34
CA GLU A 74 -2.13 -3.35 14.48
C GLU A 74 -2.66 -4.13 15.67
N THR A 75 -3.94 -3.93 16.03
CA THR A 75 -4.59 -4.60 17.16
C THR A 75 -4.58 -6.12 17.04
N TYR A 76 -4.77 -6.64 15.84
CA TYR A 76 -4.78 -8.08 15.55
C TYR A 76 -3.42 -8.61 15.09
N ALA A 77 -2.37 -7.80 15.14
CA ALA A 77 -1.02 -8.15 14.71
C ALA A 77 -0.97 -8.73 13.27
N ILE A 78 -1.74 -8.11 12.36
CA ILE A 78 -1.87 -8.49 10.95
C ILE A 78 -0.64 -8.00 10.17
N HIS A 79 -0.19 -8.80 9.19
CA HIS A 79 0.93 -8.43 8.34
C HIS A 79 0.62 -7.19 7.48
N ARG A 80 1.64 -6.38 7.24
CA ARG A 80 1.52 -5.18 6.39
C ARG A 80 0.99 -5.52 4.99
N GLN A 81 1.40 -6.65 4.42
CA GLN A 81 0.92 -7.11 3.12
C GLN A 81 -0.61 -7.31 3.10
N THR A 82 -1.18 -7.84 4.18
CA THR A 82 -2.63 -8.02 4.31
C THR A 82 -3.38 -6.70 4.28
N PHE A 83 -2.85 -5.66 4.93
CA PHE A 83 -3.42 -4.31 4.85
C PHE A 83 -3.40 -3.76 3.42
N TYR A 84 -2.26 -3.89 2.71
CA TYR A 84 -2.14 -3.39 1.33
C TYR A 84 -3.08 -4.13 0.37
N LEU A 85 -3.28 -5.42 0.55
CA LEU A 85 -4.28 -6.18 -0.20
C LEU A 85 -5.69 -5.70 0.12
N ALA A 86 -6.02 -5.50 1.41
CA ALA A 86 -7.33 -5.02 1.82
C ALA A 86 -7.62 -3.61 1.28
N GLN A 87 -6.62 -2.71 1.30
CA GLN A 87 -6.70 -1.37 0.72
C GLN A 87 -6.93 -1.44 -0.81
N ASP A 88 -6.20 -2.30 -1.53
CA ASP A 88 -6.38 -2.46 -2.97
C ASP A 88 -7.78 -2.99 -3.31
N TYR A 89 -8.28 -3.98 -2.57
CA TYR A 89 -9.64 -4.49 -2.79
C TYR A 89 -10.69 -3.42 -2.52
N PHE A 90 -10.52 -2.64 -1.46
CA PHE A 90 -11.41 -1.54 -1.11
C PHE A 90 -11.46 -0.48 -2.20
N ASP A 91 -10.31 0.04 -2.63
CA ASP A 91 -10.25 1.06 -3.67
C ASP A 91 -10.82 0.57 -5.01
N ARG A 92 -10.48 -0.65 -5.42
CA ARG A 92 -11.04 -1.24 -6.65
C ARG A 92 -12.54 -1.45 -6.55
N PHE A 93 -13.04 -1.88 -5.40
CA PHE A 93 -14.48 -2.04 -5.20
C PHE A 93 -15.20 -0.69 -5.28
N LEU A 94 -14.64 0.37 -4.68
CA LEU A 94 -15.18 1.74 -4.78
C LEU A 94 -15.18 2.28 -6.22
N LEU A 95 -14.22 1.88 -7.05
CA LEU A 95 -14.15 2.28 -8.46
C LEU A 95 -15.13 1.51 -9.34
N LEU A 96 -15.50 0.28 -8.96
CA LEU A 96 -16.41 -0.58 -9.74
C LEU A 96 -17.87 -0.35 -9.41
N GLU A 97 -18.19 -0.16 -8.13
CA GLU A 97 -19.56 0.05 -7.67
C GLU A 97 -19.86 1.55 -7.51
N LYS A 98 -21.11 1.94 -7.83
CA LYS A 98 -21.51 3.36 -7.81
C LYS A 98 -22.38 3.69 -6.62
N ASN A 99 -22.24 4.92 -6.11
CA ASN A 99 -23.15 5.49 -5.10
C ASN A 99 -23.35 4.60 -3.87
N LEU A 100 -22.28 4.00 -3.38
CA LEU A 100 -22.32 3.17 -2.17
C LEU A 100 -22.80 3.99 -0.96
N LYS A 101 -23.55 3.36 -0.08
CA LYS A 101 -24.00 3.99 1.16
C LYS A 101 -22.82 4.19 2.10
N LEU A 102 -22.63 5.39 2.64
CA LEU A 102 -21.55 5.67 3.62
C LEU A 102 -21.61 4.75 4.83
N GLY A 103 -22.83 4.41 5.30
CA GLY A 103 -23.01 3.47 6.41
C GLY A 103 -22.53 2.03 6.13
N ALA A 104 -22.34 1.64 4.86
CA ALA A 104 -21.81 0.33 4.49
C ALA A 104 -20.27 0.30 4.41
N MET A 105 -19.59 1.44 4.47
CA MET A 105 -18.13 1.52 4.26
C MET A 105 -17.35 0.70 5.28
N GLN A 106 -17.80 0.66 6.53
CA GLN A 106 -17.17 -0.14 7.58
C GLN A 106 -17.29 -1.64 7.28
N LEU A 107 -18.47 -2.12 6.86
CA LEU A 107 -18.68 -3.51 6.47
C LEU A 107 -17.81 -3.86 5.26
N ILE A 108 -17.77 -2.99 4.24
CA ILE A 108 -16.99 -3.20 3.02
C ILE A 108 -15.50 -3.33 3.34
N VAL A 109 -14.91 -2.37 4.07
CA VAL A 109 -13.48 -2.38 4.35
C VAL A 109 -13.06 -3.54 5.27
N LEU A 110 -13.87 -3.88 6.27
CA LEU A 110 -13.62 -5.06 7.12
C LEU A 110 -13.75 -6.36 6.33
N THR A 111 -14.68 -6.42 5.36
CA THR A 111 -14.79 -7.59 4.48
C THR A 111 -13.61 -7.69 3.53
N CYS A 112 -13.09 -6.55 3.01
CA CYS A 112 -11.85 -6.55 2.26
C CYS A 112 -10.67 -7.07 3.10
N LEU A 113 -10.59 -6.68 4.38
CA LEU A 113 -9.57 -7.21 5.30
C LEU A 113 -9.76 -8.72 5.55
N LEU A 114 -11.01 -9.19 5.67
CA LEU A 114 -11.30 -10.62 5.80
C LEU A 114 -10.77 -11.42 4.60
N ILE A 115 -11.07 -10.95 3.38
CA ILE A 115 -10.60 -11.59 2.13
C ILE A 115 -9.06 -11.57 2.09
N ALA A 116 -8.44 -10.42 2.36
CA ALA A 116 -7.00 -10.27 2.37
C ALA A 116 -6.32 -11.18 3.40
N SER A 117 -6.91 -11.30 4.60
CA SER A 117 -6.38 -12.20 5.64
C SER A 117 -6.45 -13.67 5.25
N LYS A 118 -7.46 -14.08 4.48
CA LYS A 118 -7.55 -15.46 3.94
C LYS A 118 -6.48 -15.73 2.88
N MET A 119 -5.96 -14.68 2.24
CA MET A 119 -4.95 -14.80 1.19
C MET A 119 -3.51 -14.80 1.73
N GLU A 120 -3.26 -14.06 2.80
CA GLU A 120 -1.90 -13.76 3.24
C GLU A 120 -1.57 -14.34 4.63
N GLU A 121 -2.57 -14.42 5.54
CA GLU A 121 -2.31 -14.81 6.91
C GLU A 121 -2.31 -16.34 7.08
N THR A 122 -1.35 -16.86 7.83
CA THR A 122 -1.33 -18.29 8.24
C THR A 122 -2.59 -18.67 9.03
N ARG A 123 -3.12 -17.72 9.80
CA ARG A 123 -4.36 -17.84 10.56
C ARG A 123 -5.29 -16.68 10.22
N PRO A 124 -6.18 -16.86 9.23
CA PRO A 124 -7.11 -15.83 8.81
C PRO A 124 -7.98 -15.29 9.96
N LEU A 125 -8.37 -14.04 9.85
CA LEU A 125 -9.31 -13.42 10.77
C LEU A 125 -10.65 -14.16 10.75
N LYS A 126 -11.24 -14.33 11.92
CA LYS A 126 -12.59 -14.90 12.03
C LYS A 126 -13.63 -13.79 11.92
N ILE A 127 -14.71 -14.04 11.20
CA ILE A 127 -15.80 -13.06 11.03
C ILE A 127 -16.30 -12.54 12.39
N ARG A 128 -16.35 -13.40 13.43
CA ARG A 128 -16.73 -12.98 14.79
C ARG A 128 -15.83 -11.88 15.37
N HIS A 129 -14.54 -11.90 15.06
CA HIS A 129 -13.62 -10.82 15.48
C HIS A 129 -13.97 -9.52 14.77
N LEU A 130 -14.28 -9.57 13.47
CA LEU A 130 -14.66 -8.39 12.69
C LEU A 130 -16.03 -7.84 13.12
N SER A 131 -16.99 -8.71 13.43
CA SER A 131 -18.28 -8.30 14.02
C SER A 131 -18.05 -7.59 15.36
N TYR A 132 -17.14 -8.07 16.19
CA TYR A 132 -16.77 -7.42 17.45
C TYR A 132 -16.10 -6.05 17.21
N VAL A 133 -15.17 -5.94 16.26
CA VAL A 133 -14.56 -4.66 15.85
C VAL A 133 -15.62 -3.66 15.39
N ALA A 134 -16.65 -4.14 14.71
CA ALA A 134 -17.80 -3.34 14.30
C ALA A 134 -18.85 -3.13 15.41
N ASN A 135 -18.53 -3.44 16.69
CA ASN A 135 -19.44 -3.34 17.84
C ASN A 135 -20.74 -4.14 17.68
N GLY A 136 -20.71 -5.25 16.96
CA GLY A 136 -21.89 -6.09 16.71
C GLY A 136 -22.95 -5.46 15.79
N ILE A 137 -22.63 -4.37 15.10
CA ILE A 137 -23.55 -3.70 14.18
C ILE A 137 -23.91 -4.61 13.00
N TYR A 138 -22.97 -5.46 12.57
CA TYR A 138 -23.15 -6.36 11.43
C TYR A 138 -23.19 -7.81 11.87
N LEU A 139 -24.15 -8.55 11.31
CA LEU A 139 -24.28 -9.99 11.52
C LEU A 139 -23.22 -10.76 10.70
N VAL A 140 -22.98 -12.00 11.10
CA VAL A 140 -22.04 -12.89 10.40
C VAL A 140 -22.45 -13.13 8.94
N GLU A 141 -23.74 -13.21 8.70
CA GLU A 141 -24.35 -13.39 7.38
C GLU A 141 -24.07 -12.20 6.47
N GLU A 142 -24.15 -10.97 6.99
CA GLU A 142 -23.86 -9.76 6.21
C GLU A 142 -22.39 -9.72 5.72
N PHE A 143 -21.45 -10.18 6.55
CA PHE A 143 -20.06 -10.33 6.12
C PHE A 143 -19.90 -11.37 5.01
N ARG A 144 -20.62 -12.51 5.08
CA ARG A 144 -20.56 -13.56 4.05
C ARG A 144 -21.15 -13.09 2.73
N ASP A 145 -22.26 -12.39 2.79
CA ASP A 145 -22.92 -11.84 1.61
C ASP A 145 -22.05 -10.76 0.96
N MET A 146 -21.48 -9.85 1.78
CA MET A 146 -20.58 -8.80 1.30
C MET A 146 -19.28 -9.39 0.73
N GLU A 147 -18.74 -10.45 1.32
CA GLU A 147 -17.56 -11.15 0.77
C GLU A 147 -17.83 -11.64 -0.66
N LEU A 148 -18.98 -12.27 -0.87
CA LEU A 148 -19.34 -12.77 -2.20
C LEU A 148 -19.57 -11.62 -3.19
N VAL A 149 -20.18 -10.51 -2.74
CA VAL A 149 -20.39 -9.29 -3.56
C VAL A 149 -19.04 -8.72 -4.00
N ILE A 150 -18.09 -8.54 -3.06
CA ILE A 150 -16.76 -8.00 -3.36
C ILE A 150 -16.00 -8.94 -4.31
N LEU A 151 -15.97 -10.24 -4.03
CA LEU A 151 -15.27 -11.21 -4.88
C LEU A 151 -15.80 -11.22 -6.33
N LYS A 152 -17.13 -11.15 -6.50
CA LYS A 152 -17.75 -11.06 -7.82
C LYS A 152 -17.41 -9.75 -8.53
N ALA A 153 -17.50 -8.62 -7.83
CA ALA A 153 -17.14 -7.31 -8.38
C ALA A 153 -15.68 -7.26 -8.83
N LEU A 154 -14.77 -7.82 -8.03
CA LEU A 154 -13.35 -7.94 -8.34
C LEU A 154 -13.04 -9.05 -9.37
N ARG A 155 -14.05 -9.77 -9.87
CA ARG A 155 -13.90 -10.92 -10.78
C ARG A 155 -12.90 -11.96 -10.28
N TRP A 156 -12.83 -12.17 -8.96
CA TRP A 156 -11.90 -13.10 -8.30
C TRP A 156 -10.41 -12.77 -8.50
N TYR A 157 -10.11 -11.59 -9.04
CA TYR A 157 -8.72 -11.13 -9.13
C TYR A 157 -8.28 -10.55 -7.78
N ILE A 158 -7.79 -11.44 -6.91
CA ILE A 158 -7.44 -11.17 -5.51
C ILE A 158 -5.94 -11.30 -5.22
N ARG A 159 -5.09 -11.40 -6.25
CA ARG A 159 -3.61 -11.35 -6.14
C ARG A 159 -3.03 -10.22 -6.99
N PRO A 160 -3.33 -8.96 -6.69
CA PRO A 160 -2.65 -7.84 -7.35
C PRO A 160 -1.24 -7.68 -6.79
N ASP A 161 -0.35 -7.16 -7.62
CA ASP A 161 0.93 -6.63 -7.15
C ASP A 161 0.67 -5.27 -6.49
N THR A 162 0.72 -5.22 -5.16
CA THR A 162 0.53 -4.00 -4.36
C THR A 162 1.77 -3.11 -4.38
N ALA A 163 1.67 -1.87 -3.91
CA ALA A 163 2.82 -0.99 -3.76
C ALA A 163 3.90 -1.58 -2.85
N LEU A 164 3.49 -2.31 -1.80
CA LEU A 164 4.42 -3.01 -0.91
C LEU A 164 5.11 -4.20 -1.60
N THR A 165 4.40 -4.94 -2.45
CA THR A 165 5.00 -6.04 -3.25
C THR A 165 6.08 -5.50 -4.18
N TRP A 166 5.80 -4.41 -4.89
CA TRP A 166 6.79 -3.75 -5.74
C TRP A 166 7.98 -3.22 -4.94
N LEU A 167 7.72 -2.57 -3.80
CA LEU A 167 8.78 -2.08 -2.93
C LEU A 167 9.71 -3.23 -2.49
N LYS A 168 9.14 -4.34 -2.01
CA LYS A 168 9.93 -5.52 -1.62
C LYS A 168 10.77 -6.06 -2.77
N SER A 169 10.21 -6.13 -3.98
CA SER A 169 10.94 -6.60 -5.17
C SER A 169 12.11 -5.68 -5.51
N PHE A 170 11.92 -4.36 -5.45
CA PHE A 170 13.01 -3.41 -5.70
C PHE A 170 14.10 -3.48 -4.63
N LEU A 171 13.72 -3.62 -3.36
CA LEU A 171 14.68 -3.79 -2.26
C LEU A 171 15.49 -5.09 -2.39
N GLN A 172 14.88 -6.18 -2.87
CA GLN A 172 15.59 -7.42 -3.14
C GLN A 172 16.62 -7.25 -4.26
N VAL A 173 16.33 -6.50 -5.31
CA VAL A 173 17.30 -6.21 -6.37
C VAL A 173 18.46 -5.36 -5.84
N LEU A 174 18.14 -4.32 -5.04
CA LEU A 174 19.15 -3.46 -4.40
C LEU A 174 20.15 -4.25 -3.55
N THR A 175 19.65 -5.24 -2.78
CA THR A 175 20.52 -6.04 -1.91
C THR A 175 21.29 -7.13 -2.68
N ALA A 176 20.80 -7.58 -3.81
CA ALA A 176 21.47 -8.59 -4.64
C ALA A 176 22.72 -8.04 -5.39
N GLU A 177 22.80 -6.73 -5.58
CA GLU A 177 23.96 -6.08 -6.21
C GLU A 177 25.17 -5.95 -5.28
N ASP A 178 24.95 -5.92 -3.96
CA ASP A 178 26.01 -5.97 -2.95
C ASP A 178 26.51 -7.42 -2.84
N ASN A 179 27.72 -7.71 -3.35
CA ASN A 179 28.36 -9.04 -3.39
C ASN A 179 28.66 -9.67 -1.99
N SER A 180 27.88 -9.39 -1.00
CA SER A 180 27.93 -9.97 0.33
C SER A 180 27.12 -11.28 0.40
N ASP A 181 27.45 -12.11 1.37
CA ASP A 181 26.89 -13.46 1.55
C ASP A 181 25.35 -13.47 1.54
N PRO A 182 24.67 -14.34 0.75
CA PRO A 182 23.20 -14.37 0.63
C PRO A 182 22.44 -14.53 1.96
N MET A 183 23.11 -14.98 3.02
CA MET A 183 22.53 -15.15 4.35
C MET A 183 22.55 -13.86 5.20
N GLU A 184 23.37 -12.85 4.84
CA GLU A 184 23.49 -11.57 5.55
C GLU A 184 22.80 -10.38 4.84
N GLN A 185 22.25 -10.59 3.65
CA GLN A 185 21.68 -9.54 2.80
C GLN A 185 20.26 -9.15 3.22
N GLN A 186 20.09 -8.70 4.45
CA GLN A 186 18.88 -8.01 4.85
C GLN A 186 19.11 -6.50 4.76
N PHE A 187 18.25 -5.83 3.98
CA PHE A 187 18.21 -4.37 3.97
C PHE A 187 18.09 -3.85 5.42
N PRO A 188 18.87 -2.82 5.84
CA PRO A 188 18.88 -2.36 7.22
C PRO A 188 17.48 -2.11 7.73
N LYS A 189 17.11 -2.76 8.83
CA LYS A 189 15.75 -2.76 9.39
C LYS A 189 15.20 -1.34 9.59
N ASP A 190 16.04 -0.44 10.09
CA ASP A 190 15.64 0.93 10.42
C ASP A 190 15.29 1.73 9.17
N ILE A 191 16.02 1.50 8.07
CA ILE A 191 15.75 2.15 6.78
C ILE A 191 14.49 1.56 6.17
N TYR A 192 14.32 0.23 6.22
CA TYR A 192 13.10 -0.43 5.74
C TYR A 192 11.85 0.12 6.44
N ILE A 193 11.94 0.36 7.75
CA ILE A 193 10.82 0.93 8.53
C ILE A 193 10.49 2.35 8.06
N LYS A 194 11.51 3.20 7.85
CA LYS A 194 11.29 4.56 7.34
C LYS A 194 10.64 4.56 5.95
N ILE A 195 11.16 3.72 5.05
CA ILE A 195 10.61 3.54 3.71
C ILE A 195 9.14 3.10 3.75
N THR A 196 8.84 2.10 4.58
CA THR A 196 7.45 1.58 4.67
C THR A 196 6.52 2.56 5.37
N ASN A 197 6.98 3.35 6.34
CA ASN A 197 6.17 4.39 6.98
C ASN A 197 5.80 5.51 5.98
N LEU A 198 6.75 5.91 5.12
CA LEU A 198 6.45 6.85 4.04
C LEU A 198 5.41 6.28 3.08
N LEU A 199 5.58 5.03 2.67
CA LEU A 199 4.62 4.37 1.78
C LEU A 199 3.23 4.25 2.41
N ASP A 200 3.15 3.89 3.70
CA ASP A 200 1.89 3.83 4.46
C ASP A 200 1.18 5.18 4.46
N LEU A 201 1.92 6.25 4.75
CA LEU A 201 1.36 7.61 4.78
C LEU A 201 0.86 8.03 3.39
N CYS A 202 1.64 7.76 2.34
CA CYS A 202 1.25 8.06 0.97
C CYS A 202 -0.01 7.30 0.54
N ILE A 203 -0.15 6.02 0.89
CA ILE A 203 -1.29 5.21 0.49
C ILE A 203 -2.62 5.68 1.11
N LEU A 204 -2.57 6.37 2.25
CA LEU A 204 -3.74 6.95 2.89
C LEU A 204 -4.30 8.15 2.12
N ASP A 205 -3.45 8.89 1.42
CA ASP A 205 -3.89 10.02 0.57
C ASP A 205 -4.54 9.49 -0.73
N VAL A 206 -5.69 10.06 -1.10
CA VAL A 206 -6.43 9.65 -2.30
C VAL A 206 -5.64 9.86 -3.58
N ASN A 207 -4.73 10.85 -3.62
CA ASN A 207 -3.89 11.14 -4.79
C ASN A 207 -2.90 10.02 -5.10
N SER A 208 -2.63 9.10 -4.15
CA SER A 208 -1.86 7.89 -4.42
C SER A 208 -2.48 7.01 -5.51
N LEU A 209 -3.78 7.15 -5.78
CA LEU A 209 -4.48 6.43 -6.84
C LEU A 209 -4.07 6.90 -8.25
N ASP A 210 -3.53 8.10 -8.39
CA ASP A 210 -3.14 8.66 -9.68
C ASP A 210 -1.79 8.12 -10.16
N THR A 211 -1.03 7.49 -9.26
CA THR A 211 0.27 6.87 -9.56
C THR A 211 0.14 5.34 -9.55
N PRO A 212 0.67 4.63 -10.56
CA PRO A 212 0.75 3.17 -10.54
C PRO A 212 1.57 2.67 -9.34
N TYR A 213 1.27 1.49 -8.81
CA TYR A 213 1.94 0.96 -7.61
C TYR A 213 3.47 0.83 -7.74
N HIS A 214 3.96 0.40 -8.92
CA HIS A 214 5.40 0.35 -9.17
C HIS A 214 6.05 1.74 -9.16
N GLY A 215 5.36 2.75 -9.74
CA GLY A 215 5.81 4.15 -9.71
C GLY A 215 5.81 4.72 -8.30
N LEU A 216 4.75 4.43 -7.51
CA LEU A 216 4.66 4.84 -6.11
C LEU A 216 5.81 4.24 -5.28
N ALA A 217 6.07 2.94 -5.42
CA ALA A 217 7.17 2.26 -4.73
C ALA A 217 8.55 2.80 -5.15
N ALA A 218 8.76 3.05 -6.46
CA ALA A 218 9.99 3.65 -6.97
C ALA A 218 10.19 5.08 -6.45
N SER A 219 9.13 5.91 -6.43
CA SER A 219 9.21 7.28 -5.92
C SER A 219 9.53 7.33 -4.43
N VAL A 220 9.00 6.41 -3.63
CA VAL A 220 9.37 6.29 -2.21
C VAL A 220 10.87 5.99 -2.07
N LEU A 221 11.42 5.09 -2.89
CA LEU A 221 12.85 4.76 -2.83
C LEU A 221 13.75 5.95 -3.18
N CYS A 222 13.33 6.86 -4.06
CA CYS A 222 14.10 8.04 -4.43
C CYS A 222 14.39 8.99 -3.24
N HIS A 223 13.68 8.87 -2.11
CA HIS A 223 13.96 9.63 -0.90
C HIS A 223 15.06 9.01 -0.03
N PHE A 224 15.42 7.75 -0.25
CA PHE A 224 16.36 6.99 0.61
C PHE A 224 17.58 6.47 -0.17
N VAL A 225 17.48 6.42 -1.49
CA VAL A 225 18.49 5.84 -2.38
C VAL A 225 18.71 6.81 -3.54
N ASP A 226 19.91 6.78 -4.11
CA ASP A 226 20.24 7.61 -5.28
C ASP A 226 19.27 7.38 -6.44
N GLN A 227 18.80 8.47 -7.06
CA GLN A 227 17.79 8.42 -8.11
C GLN A 227 18.26 7.68 -9.38
N GLU A 228 19.56 7.76 -9.69
CA GLU A 228 20.11 7.05 -10.85
C GLU A 228 20.08 5.54 -10.63
N LEU A 229 20.41 5.11 -9.41
CA LEU A 229 20.33 3.69 -9.01
C LEU A 229 18.87 3.21 -9.02
N VAL A 230 17.93 4.00 -8.48
CA VAL A 230 16.50 3.68 -8.55
C VAL A 230 16.03 3.53 -9.99
N GLN A 231 16.43 4.41 -10.90
CA GLN A 231 16.10 4.31 -12.32
C GLN A 231 16.65 3.03 -12.95
N GLN A 232 17.89 2.66 -12.63
CA GLN A 232 18.52 1.42 -13.15
C GLN A 232 17.74 0.17 -12.70
N ILE A 233 17.35 0.12 -11.43
CA ILE A 233 16.66 -1.03 -10.83
C ILE A 233 15.20 -1.13 -11.27
N THR A 234 14.50 0.00 -11.29
CA THR A 234 13.06 0.02 -11.57
C THR A 234 12.72 0.13 -13.05
N GLY A 235 13.67 0.61 -13.87
CA GLY A 235 13.44 0.92 -15.27
C GLY A 235 12.51 2.12 -15.52
N VAL A 236 12.09 2.84 -14.46
CA VAL A 236 11.19 3.99 -14.59
C VAL A 236 12.00 5.26 -14.77
N PRO A 237 11.76 6.04 -15.85
CA PRO A 237 12.47 7.28 -16.11
C PRO A 237 12.27 8.31 -14.98
N LYS A 238 13.33 9.07 -14.67
CA LYS A 238 13.32 10.09 -13.62
C LYS A 238 12.19 11.12 -13.82
N ASP A 239 11.97 11.55 -15.04
CA ASP A 239 10.94 12.55 -15.36
C ASP A 239 9.52 12.08 -15.01
N LEU A 240 9.27 10.76 -15.06
CA LEU A 240 7.99 10.17 -14.65
C LEU A 240 7.88 10.01 -13.12
N LEU A 241 9.00 9.86 -12.42
CA LEU A 241 9.03 9.74 -10.97
C LEU A 241 8.96 11.10 -10.26
N GLN A 242 9.58 12.14 -10.82
CA GLN A 242 9.76 13.43 -10.18
C GLN A 242 8.45 14.05 -9.65
N PRO A 243 7.34 14.09 -10.40
CA PRO A 243 6.08 14.64 -9.86
C PRO A 243 5.56 13.90 -8.63
N CYS A 244 5.79 12.58 -8.57
CA CYS A 244 5.39 11.78 -7.42
C CYS A 244 6.36 11.98 -6.24
N VAL A 245 7.66 12.09 -6.50
CA VAL A 245 8.69 12.40 -5.50
C VAL A 245 8.40 13.77 -4.86
N ASP A 246 8.14 14.79 -5.68
CA ASP A 246 7.81 16.13 -5.19
C ASP A 246 6.51 16.14 -4.35
N TRP A 247 5.52 15.35 -4.76
CA TRP A 247 4.28 15.19 -4.00
C TRP A 247 4.51 14.53 -2.63
N MET A 248 5.55 13.70 -2.48
CA MET A 248 5.88 13.01 -1.23
C MET A 248 6.69 13.86 -0.24
N LEU A 249 7.34 14.95 -0.69
CA LEU A 249 8.21 15.78 0.17
C LEU A 249 7.56 16.19 1.49
N PRO A 250 6.32 16.73 1.54
CA PRO A 250 5.69 17.10 2.80
C PRO A 250 5.45 15.91 3.73
N PHE A 251 5.27 14.70 3.19
CA PHE A 251 5.13 13.48 3.99
C PHE A 251 6.47 13.08 4.61
N MET A 252 7.58 13.26 3.88
CA MET A 252 8.93 13.04 4.41
C MET A 252 9.24 14.01 5.55
N GLU A 253 8.99 15.31 5.36
CA GLU A 253 9.20 16.33 6.39
C GLU A 253 8.43 15.99 7.68
N ALA A 254 7.17 15.58 7.54
CA ALA A 254 6.35 15.18 8.68
C ALA A 254 6.89 13.90 9.37
N LEU A 255 7.41 12.94 8.61
CA LEU A 255 8.01 11.74 9.19
C LEU A 255 9.33 12.04 9.92
N GLU A 256 10.11 13.00 9.48
CA GLU A 256 11.32 13.46 10.18
C GLU A 256 10.97 14.16 11.49
N GLU A 257 9.91 14.97 11.50
CA GLU A 257 9.46 15.70 12.69
C GLU A 257 8.86 14.77 13.75
N PHE A 258 8.02 13.81 13.34
CA PHE A 258 7.22 12.97 14.25
C PHE A 258 7.67 11.51 14.32
N GLY A 259 8.61 11.07 13.47
CA GLY A 259 8.91 9.65 13.24
C GLY A 259 9.90 8.98 14.21
N SER A 260 10.35 9.65 15.28
CA SER A 260 11.42 9.14 16.15
C SER A 260 10.97 8.18 17.26
N GLU A 261 9.70 7.77 17.30
CA GLU A 261 9.20 6.90 18.36
C GLU A 261 9.63 5.42 18.22
N PRO A 262 9.94 4.73 19.34
CA PRO A 262 10.35 3.33 19.29
C PRO A 262 9.23 2.40 18.82
N GLN A 263 9.57 1.34 18.09
CA GLN A 263 8.58 0.38 17.59
C GLN A 263 7.89 -0.38 18.73
N LYS A 264 6.59 -0.64 18.57
CA LYS A 264 5.86 -1.54 19.46
C LYS A 264 6.35 -2.97 19.26
N HIS A 265 6.50 -3.70 20.36
CA HIS A 265 6.85 -5.11 20.32
C HIS A 265 5.59 -5.98 20.32
N PHE A 266 5.48 -6.88 19.33
CA PHE A 266 4.38 -7.82 19.24
C PHE A 266 4.89 -9.22 19.62
N PRO A 267 4.61 -9.74 20.84
CA PRO A 267 5.16 -11.01 21.32
C PRO A 267 4.68 -12.23 20.50
N THR A 268 3.58 -12.10 19.78
CA THR A 268 2.99 -13.16 18.95
C THR A 268 3.63 -13.25 17.56
N ILE A 269 4.44 -12.27 17.18
CA ILE A 269 5.06 -12.17 15.87
C ILE A 269 6.53 -12.53 15.98
N LYS A 270 7.00 -13.34 15.07
CA LYS A 270 8.41 -13.71 14.98
C LYS A 270 9.28 -12.46 14.78
N LYS A 271 10.50 -12.49 15.35
CA LYS A 271 11.42 -11.35 15.30
C LYS A 271 11.74 -10.91 13.86
N GLU A 272 11.76 -11.84 12.92
CA GLU A 272 11.99 -11.63 11.51
C GLU A 272 10.81 -10.88 10.85
N ASP A 273 9.59 -11.08 11.37
CA ASP A 273 8.34 -10.52 10.84
C ASP A 273 7.87 -9.27 11.60
N GLN A 274 8.69 -8.69 12.48
CA GLN A 274 8.33 -7.53 13.32
C GLN A 274 8.16 -6.21 12.53
N HIS A 275 7.96 -6.28 11.22
CA HIS A 275 7.65 -5.16 10.33
C HIS A 275 6.16 -4.92 10.15
N ASN A 276 5.36 -5.31 11.13
CA ASN A 276 3.92 -5.09 11.07
C ASN A 276 3.59 -3.61 11.01
N ILE A 277 2.41 -3.33 10.49
CA ILE A 277 1.83 -2.00 10.54
C ILE A 277 1.87 -1.50 11.98
N GLN A 278 2.39 -0.30 12.15
CA GLN A 278 2.47 0.36 13.44
C GLN A 278 1.92 1.77 13.32
N THR A 279 0.84 2.04 14.05
CA THR A 279 0.14 3.33 14.06
C THR A 279 0.72 4.26 15.14
N LYS A 280 2.02 4.57 15.05
CA LYS A 280 2.67 5.48 16.00
C LYS A 280 2.42 6.94 15.70
N LEU A 281 2.32 7.24 14.42
CA LEU A 281 2.04 8.57 13.92
C LEU A 281 0.54 8.79 13.88
N ASP A 282 0.10 9.94 14.35
CA ASP A 282 -1.24 10.40 14.00
C ASP A 282 -1.24 10.81 12.51
N TYR A 283 -1.36 9.80 11.65
CA TYR A 283 -1.41 9.96 10.20
C TYR A 283 -2.48 10.97 9.77
N MET A 284 -3.57 11.08 10.52
CA MET A 284 -4.64 12.02 10.21
C MET A 284 -4.22 13.46 10.47
N THR A 285 -3.49 13.73 11.55
CA THR A 285 -2.91 15.06 11.82
C THR A 285 -1.93 15.44 10.72
N VAL A 286 -1.04 14.54 10.31
CA VAL A 286 -0.08 14.77 9.23
C VAL A 286 -0.79 15.10 7.91
N LEU A 287 -1.80 14.33 7.53
CA LEU A 287 -2.58 14.57 6.31
C LEU A 287 -3.37 15.90 6.36
N CYS A 288 -3.86 16.30 7.54
CA CYS A 288 -4.57 17.58 7.71
C CYS A 288 -3.62 18.77 7.58
N LEU A 289 -2.43 18.70 8.15
CA LEU A 289 -1.41 19.76 8.04
C LEU A 289 -1.03 20.01 6.59
N GLN A 290 -0.86 18.96 5.80
CA GLN A 290 -0.55 19.06 4.38
C GLN A 290 -1.68 19.64 3.54
N SER A 291 -2.93 19.29 3.84
CA SER A 291 -4.09 19.89 3.17
C SER A 291 -4.13 21.39 3.39
N SER A 292 -3.75 21.86 4.58
CA SER A 292 -3.67 23.28 4.94
C SER A 292 -2.53 23.99 4.21
N THR A 293 -1.37 23.39 4.10
CA THR A 293 -0.20 23.94 3.41
C THR A 293 -0.44 24.05 1.90
N ARG A 294 -1.07 23.04 1.29
CA ARG A 294 -1.49 23.08 -0.12
C ARG A 294 -2.54 24.16 -0.38
N CYS A 295 -3.49 24.37 0.53
CA CYS A 295 -4.50 25.44 0.43
C CYS A 295 -3.87 26.84 0.48
N VAL A 296 -2.80 27.05 1.22
CA VAL A 296 -2.06 28.32 1.29
C VAL A 296 -1.27 28.59 0.00
N SER A 297 -0.65 27.58 -0.59
CA SER A 297 0.05 27.71 -1.87
C SER A 297 -0.90 27.86 -3.07
N GLN A 298 -2.09 27.24 -3.03
CA GLN A 298 -3.14 27.42 -4.05
C GLN A 298 -3.97 28.70 -3.88
N LYS A 299 -4.04 29.32 -2.70
CA LYS A 299 -4.71 30.63 -2.50
C LYS A 299 -4.03 31.80 -3.23
N ARG A 300 -2.91 31.57 -3.91
CA ARG A 300 -2.36 32.51 -4.90
C ARG A 300 -2.99 32.40 -6.28
N CYS A 301 -3.86 31.40 -6.50
CA CYS A 301 -4.67 31.26 -7.70
C CYS A 301 -6.11 30.90 -7.28
N GLU A 302 -7.01 31.87 -7.49
CA GLU A 302 -8.47 31.78 -7.50
C GLU A 302 -9.23 31.49 -6.19
N SER A 303 -9.87 32.56 -5.73
CA SER A 303 -11.02 32.54 -4.82
C SER A 303 -12.20 31.79 -5.46
N ALA A 304 -12.47 30.57 -5.05
CA ALA A 304 -13.79 29.96 -5.26
C ALA A 304 -14.05 28.82 -4.26
N ARG A 305 -14.98 29.08 -3.37
CA ARG A 305 -15.93 28.18 -2.72
C ARG A 305 -15.41 26.78 -2.31
N CYS A 306 -14.77 26.70 -1.17
CA CYS A 306 -14.73 25.46 -0.40
C CYS A 306 -15.85 25.52 0.63
N GLY A 307 -16.99 24.85 0.34
CA GLY A 307 -18.08 24.69 1.28
C GLY A 307 -17.60 23.85 2.46
N LEU A 308 -17.58 24.44 3.64
CA LEU A 308 -17.47 23.75 4.92
C LEU A 308 -18.70 22.83 5.09
N VAL A 309 -18.57 21.59 4.68
CA VAL A 309 -19.48 20.53 5.12
C VAL A 309 -19.02 20.06 6.49
N GLN A 310 -19.95 20.07 7.42
CA GLN A 310 -19.77 19.84 8.85
C GLN A 310 -18.91 18.61 9.16
N THR A 311 -17.74 18.87 9.72
CA THR A 311 -16.72 17.89 10.11
C THR A 311 -17.08 17.17 11.41
N GLU A 312 -18.19 17.52 12.06
CA GLU A 312 -18.58 17.04 13.39
C GLU A 312 -19.09 15.60 13.37
N ASP A 313 -19.81 15.18 12.34
CA ASP A 313 -20.43 13.84 12.29
C ASP A 313 -19.38 12.72 12.06
N LEU A 314 -18.32 13.00 11.31
CA LEU A 314 -17.28 12.00 11.07
C LEU A 314 -16.25 11.94 12.22
N CYS A 315 -15.97 13.07 12.85
CA CYS A 315 -15.20 13.11 14.11
C CYS A 315 -15.95 12.44 15.27
N ALA A 316 -17.28 12.47 15.28
CA ALA A 316 -18.09 11.70 16.22
C ALA A 316 -18.02 10.21 15.91
N TRP A 317 -18.05 9.83 14.62
CA TRP A 317 -17.91 8.45 14.18
C TRP A 317 -16.53 7.86 14.53
N THR A 318 -15.42 8.59 14.28
CA THR A 318 -14.07 8.13 14.65
C THR A 318 -13.87 8.11 16.16
N ARG A 319 -14.26 9.16 16.90
CA ARG A 319 -14.14 9.21 18.36
C ARG A 319 -14.94 8.11 19.06
N THR A 320 -16.13 7.77 18.59
CA THR A 320 -16.93 6.68 19.17
C THR A 320 -16.37 5.29 18.87
N HIS A 321 -15.65 5.12 17.75
CA HIS A 321 -15.12 3.81 17.34
C HIS A 321 -13.69 3.60 17.81
N THR A 322 -12.82 4.61 17.75
CA THR A 322 -11.42 4.53 18.22
C THR A 322 -11.33 4.47 19.75
N SER A 323 -12.13 5.29 20.47
CA SER A 323 -12.14 5.29 21.94
C SER A 323 -12.70 4.01 22.56
N ARG A 324 -13.59 3.26 21.86
CA ARG A 324 -14.10 1.98 22.36
C ARG A 324 -13.13 0.82 22.17
N ILE A 325 -12.27 0.84 21.15
CA ILE A 325 -11.19 -0.14 21.02
C ILE A 325 -10.20 -0.01 22.19
N PHE A 326 -9.90 1.21 22.60
CA PHE A 326 -9.02 1.49 23.76
C PHE A 326 -9.61 1.09 25.12
N LEU A 327 -10.93 1.22 25.30
CA LEU A 327 -11.63 0.87 26.54
C LEU A 327 -11.82 -0.65 26.74
N LEU A 328 -11.67 -1.46 25.71
CA LEU A 328 -11.83 -2.92 25.76
C LEU A 328 -10.50 -3.68 25.88
N MET A 329 -9.38 -2.97 25.92
CA MET A 329 -8.02 -3.52 26.15
C MET A 329 -7.52 -3.27 27.57
N GLN A 330 -8.31 -2.65 28.49
CA GLN A 330 -8.09 -2.59 29.92
C GLN A 330 -8.94 -3.65 30.64
#